data_da4918aa7124b333d4d2e6d52022b33b
#
_entry.id   da4918aa7124b333d4d2e6d52022b33b
#
_cell.length_a   1.000
_cell.length_b   1.000
_cell.length_c   1.000
_cell.angle_alpha   90.00
_cell.angle_beta   90.00
_cell.angle_gamma   90.00
#
_symmetry.space_group_name_H-M   'P 1'
#
loop_
_entity.id
_entity.type
_entity.pdbx_description
1 polymer ?
#
loop_
_entity_poly.entity_id
_entity_poly.type
_entity_poly.pdbx_seq_one_letter_code
_entity_poly.pdbx_strand_id
1 'polypeptide(L)'
;MKKILSFILGSIVALNLSMSVANSAAKEVRVAFFLEWPTPNQEDKVKGIYEKALGVPVKWTNFTNGGAMTDAMLAGDIDISYSQGLVPFINAVKSKAPIKLV
;
A
#
# COMPACT_ATOMS: atom_id res chain seq x y z
N MET A 1 -25.51 67.03 7.96
CA MET A 1 -25.88 65.64 8.21
C MET A 1 -25.31 64.78 7.09
N LYS A 2 -24.19 64.23 7.32
CA LYS A 2 -23.55 63.36 6.31
C LYS A 2 -23.62 61.93 6.79
N LYS A 3 -24.42 61.13 6.12
CA LYS A 3 -24.49 59.70 6.36
C LYS A 3 -23.29 59.06 5.74
N ILE A 4 -22.40 58.58 6.59
CA ILE A 4 -21.25 57.78 6.15
C ILE A 4 -21.77 56.35 5.99
N LEU A 5 -21.94 55.96 4.75
CA LEU A 5 -22.27 54.59 4.38
C LEU A 5 -20.96 53.78 4.43
N SER A 6 -20.75 53.12 5.56
CA SER A 6 -19.66 52.16 5.65
C SER A 6 -19.98 50.94 4.81
N PHE A 7 -19.34 50.85 3.66
CA PHE A 7 -19.29 49.62 2.88
C PHE A 7 -18.32 48.68 3.58
N ILE A 8 -18.84 47.75 4.36
CA ILE A 8 -18.08 46.62 4.82
C ILE A 8 -18.01 45.64 3.66
N LEU A 9 -16.95 45.76 2.90
CA LEU A 9 -16.63 44.78 1.88
C LEU A 9 -16.13 43.52 2.61
N GLY A 10 -17.04 42.63 2.88
CA GLY A 10 -16.71 41.31 3.40
C GLY A 10 -15.93 40.53 2.37
N SER A 11 -14.63 40.53 2.53
CA SER A 11 -13.75 39.60 1.79
C SER A 11 -14.04 38.18 2.23
N ILE A 12 -14.91 37.51 1.48
CA ILE A 12 -15.05 36.07 1.55
C ILE A 12 -13.77 35.52 0.95
N VAL A 13 -12.76 35.32 1.79
CA VAL A 13 -11.62 34.46 1.45
C VAL A 13 -12.20 33.07 1.39
N ALA A 14 -12.58 32.64 0.21
CA ALA A 14 -12.82 31.25 -0.08
C ALA A 14 -11.49 30.51 0.12
N LEU A 15 -11.32 29.97 1.32
CA LEU A 15 -10.23 29.07 1.64
C LEU A 15 -10.50 27.78 0.85
N ASN A 16 -10.05 27.76 -0.40
CA ASN A 16 -9.92 26.55 -1.15
C ASN A 16 -8.89 25.68 -0.43
N LEU A 17 -9.35 24.92 0.57
CA LEU A 17 -8.61 23.74 1.00
C LEU A 17 -8.61 22.76 -0.18
N SER A 18 -7.71 22.99 -1.09
CA SER A 18 -7.26 21.93 -1.97
C SER A 18 -6.67 20.88 -1.05
N MET A 19 -7.50 19.92 -0.63
CA MET A 19 -6.99 18.64 -0.18
C MET A 19 -6.28 18.04 -1.39
N SER A 20 -5.03 18.43 -1.55
CA SER A 20 -4.09 17.61 -2.28
C SER A 20 -4.06 16.31 -1.48
N VAL A 21 -4.83 15.32 -1.93
CA VAL A 21 -4.55 13.94 -1.62
C VAL A 21 -3.11 13.77 -2.09
N ALA A 22 -2.19 13.92 -1.17
CA ALA A 22 -0.81 13.60 -1.42
C ALA A 22 -0.84 12.11 -1.75
N ASN A 23 -0.88 11.82 -3.03
CA ASN A 23 -0.63 10.50 -3.54
C ASN A 23 0.87 10.28 -3.28
N SER A 24 1.20 9.96 -2.01
CA SER A 24 2.56 9.63 -1.66
C SER A 24 2.83 8.31 -2.36
N ALA A 25 3.51 8.38 -3.49
CA ALA A 25 4.03 7.21 -4.16
C ALA A 25 4.76 6.37 -3.11
N ALA A 26 4.48 5.07 -3.09
CA ALA A 26 5.14 4.16 -2.17
C ALA A 26 6.65 4.34 -2.29
N LYS A 27 7.34 4.50 -1.16
CA LYS A 27 8.80 4.64 -1.14
C LYS A 27 9.50 3.33 -1.47
N GLU A 28 8.86 2.22 -1.21
CA GLU A 28 9.29 0.86 -1.51
C GLU A 28 8.06 -0.05 -1.60
N VAL A 29 8.22 -1.21 -2.23
CA VAL A 29 7.23 -2.30 -2.21
C VAL A 29 7.82 -3.47 -1.43
N ARG A 30 7.08 -3.99 -0.46
CA ARG A 30 7.53 -5.07 0.42
C ARG A 30 6.82 -6.35 0.04
N VAL A 31 7.60 -7.36 -0.34
CA VAL A 31 7.11 -8.62 -0.90
C VAL A 31 7.53 -9.79 -0.04
N ALA A 32 6.56 -10.59 0.40
CA ALA A 32 6.81 -11.87 1.05
C ALA A 32 6.91 -13.00 0.03
N PHE A 33 7.81 -13.93 0.26
CA PHE A 33 7.96 -15.12 -0.54
C PHE A 33 8.32 -16.34 0.34
N PHE A 34 8.24 -17.53 -0.26
CA PHE A 34 8.54 -18.78 0.42
C PHE A 34 9.44 -19.64 -0.47
N LEU A 35 10.67 -19.87 -0.03
CA LEU A 35 11.69 -20.55 -0.84
C LEU A 35 11.37 -22.00 -1.15
N GLU A 36 10.65 -22.69 -0.26
CA GLU A 36 10.31 -24.10 -0.48
C GLU A 36 9.27 -24.31 -1.58
N TRP A 37 8.56 -23.26 -1.97
CA TRP A 37 7.62 -23.27 -3.08
C TRP A 37 8.02 -22.22 -4.12
N PRO A 38 8.97 -22.55 -4.97
CA PRO A 38 9.43 -21.64 -5.99
C PRO A 38 8.32 -21.33 -6.98
N THR A 39 8.07 -20.05 -7.17
CA THR A 39 7.12 -19.53 -8.15
C THR A 39 7.89 -18.85 -9.28
N PRO A 40 7.30 -18.64 -10.47
CA PRO A 40 7.98 -18.00 -11.59
C PRO A 40 8.58 -16.62 -11.26
N ASN A 41 8.01 -15.90 -10.31
CA ASN A 41 8.51 -14.61 -9.84
C ASN A 41 9.88 -14.65 -9.14
N GLN A 42 10.42 -15.80 -8.83
CA GLN A 42 11.78 -15.92 -8.30
C GLN A 42 12.82 -15.46 -9.33
N GLU A 43 12.58 -15.69 -10.61
CA GLU A 43 13.42 -15.15 -11.67
C GLU A 43 13.39 -13.63 -11.70
N ASP A 44 12.19 -13.04 -11.60
CA ASP A 44 11.99 -11.61 -11.58
C ASP A 44 12.69 -10.94 -10.39
N LYS A 45 12.65 -11.61 -9.23
CA LYS A 45 13.35 -11.19 -8.02
C LYS A 45 14.86 -11.10 -8.26
N VAL A 46 15.46 -12.17 -8.82
CA VAL A 46 16.90 -12.23 -9.07
C VAL A 46 17.34 -11.18 -10.09
N LYS A 47 16.54 -10.97 -11.12
CA LYS A 47 16.83 -10.00 -12.19
C LYS A 47 16.44 -8.56 -11.86
N GLY A 48 15.79 -8.29 -10.74
CA GLY A 48 15.32 -6.96 -10.35
C GLY A 48 14.31 -6.38 -11.33
N ILE A 49 13.43 -7.21 -11.89
CA ILE A 49 12.48 -6.79 -12.93
C ILE A 49 11.43 -5.85 -12.34
N TYR A 50 10.94 -6.14 -11.14
CA TYR A 50 9.92 -5.31 -10.50
C TYR A 50 10.45 -3.93 -10.11
N GLU A 51 11.68 -3.84 -9.61
CA GLU A 51 12.32 -2.56 -9.32
C GLU A 51 12.44 -1.69 -10.56
N LYS A 52 12.81 -2.29 -11.68
CA LYS A 52 12.93 -1.59 -12.96
C LYS A 52 11.57 -1.12 -13.49
N ALA A 53 10.54 -1.96 -13.35
CA ALA A 53 9.20 -1.65 -13.85
C ALA A 53 8.49 -0.61 -12.98
N LEU A 54 8.66 -0.68 -11.66
CA LEU A 54 7.96 0.19 -10.71
C LEU A 54 8.72 1.50 -10.41
N GLY A 55 10.03 1.54 -10.67
CA GLY A 55 10.86 2.70 -10.35
C GLY A 55 11.07 2.93 -8.86
N VAL A 56 10.78 1.93 -8.01
CA VAL A 56 10.98 1.96 -6.57
C VAL A 56 11.67 0.67 -6.10
N PRO A 57 12.40 0.69 -4.98
CA PRO A 57 12.97 -0.52 -4.40
C PRO A 57 11.92 -1.56 -4.07
N VAL A 58 12.24 -2.82 -4.26
CA VAL A 58 11.41 -3.95 -3.83
C VAL A 58 12.16 -4.73 -2.76
N LYS A 59 11.60 -4.75 -1.56
CA LYS A 59 12.16 -5.48 -0.42
C LYS A 59 11.53 -6.86 -0.33
N TRP A 60 12.34 -7.89 -0.54
CA TRP A 60 11.92 -9.27 -0.47
C TRP A 60 12.21 -9.87 0.90
N THR A 61 11.22 -10.49 1.51
CA THR A 61 11.36 -11.17 2.81
C THR A 61 10.90 -12.62 2.69
N ASN A 62 11.80 -13.55 3.02
CA ASN A 62 11.47 -14.96 3.08
C ASN A 62 10.71 -15.29 4.36
N PHE A 63 9.64 -16.03 4.22
CA PHE A 63 8.86 -16.55 5.34
C PHE A 63 8.90 -18.08 5.36
N THR A 64 8.59 -18.66 6.50
CA THR A 64 8.59 -20.10 6.71
C THR A 64 7.22 -20.75 6.55
N ASN A 65 6.15 -19.94 6.56
CA ASN A 65 4.78 -20.42 6.40
C ASN A 65 3.82 -19.30 6.02
N GLY A 66 2.66 -19.67 5.48
CA GLY A 66 1.65 -18.70 5.03
C GLY A 66 0.93 -17.96 6.14
N GLY A 67 0.86 -18.52 7.35
CA GLY A 67 0.32 -17.83 8.52
C GLY A 67 1.15 -16.60 8.89
N ALA A 68 2.47 -16.77 8.97
CA ALA A 68 3.40 -15.67 9.25
C ALA A 68 3.35 -14.59 8.15
N MET A 69 3.15 -14.97 6.88
CA MET A 69 2.94 -14.01 5.80
C MET A 69 1.66 -13.20 6.01
N THR A 70 0.57 -13.86 6.41
CA THR A 70 -0.70 -13.20 6.71
C THR A 70 -0.54 -12.20 7.85
N ASP A 71 0.09 -12.60 8.93
CA ASP A 71 0.33 -11.75 10.10
C ASP A 71 1.14 -10.51 9.72
N ALA A 72 2.19 -10.68 8.93
CA ALA A 72 3.01 -9.56 8.44
C ALA A 72 2.22 -8.61 7.51
N MET A 73 1.33 -9.13 6.67
CA MET A 73 0.42 -8.29 5.86
C MET A 73 -0.55 -7.50 6.74
N LEU A 74 -1.14 -8.13 7.74
CA LEU A 74 -2.07 -7.46 8.66
C LEU A 74 -1.39 -6.43 9.55
N ALA A 75 -0.13 -6.66 9.90
CA ALA A 75 0.71 -5.69 10.63
C ALA A 75 1.16 -4.50 9.75
N GLY A 76 0.97 -4.58 8.44
CA GLY A 76 1.42 -3.54 7.50
C GLY A 76 2.90 -3.62 7.14
N ASP A 77 3.54 -4.75 7.40
CA ASP A 77 4.97 -4.96 7.09
C ASP A 77 5.21 -5.49 5.67
N ILE A 78 4.19 -6.09 5.06
CA ILE A 78 4.21 -6.67 3.73
C ILE A 78 3.03 -6.17 2.90
N ASP A 79 3.29 -5.83 1.66
CA ASP A 79 2.28 -5.33 0.72
C ASP A 79 1.76 -6.44 -0.20
N ILE A 80 2.63 -7.35 -0.62
CA ILE A 80 2.32 -8.45 -1.54
C ILE A 80 2.90 -9.75 -1.00
N SER A 81 2.14 -10.82 -1.07
CA SER A 81 2.57 -12.15 -0.63
C SER A 81 2.43 -13.17 -1.75
N TYR A 82 3.53 -13.86 -2.05
CA TYR A 82 3.56 -14.99 -2.97
C TYR A 82 3.67 -16.30 -2.20
N SER A 83 3.02 -17.35 -2.71
CA SER A 83 3.08 -18.70 -2.12
C SER A 83 2.51 -18.79 -0.71
N GLN A 84 1.61 -17.89 -0.32
CA GLN A 84 0.99 -17.89 1.01
C GLN A 84 0.19 -19.16 1.29
N GLY A 85 -0.36 -19.77 0.25
CA GLY A 85 -1.23 -20.93 0.35
C GLY A 85 -2.70 -20.57 0.59
N LEU A 86 -3.58 -21.48 0.15
CA LEU A 86 -5.02 -21.25 0.16
C LEU A 86 -5.60 -21.22 1.58
N VAL A 87 -5.13 -22.08 2.47
CA VAL A 87 -5.69 -22.19 3.84
C VAL A 87 -5.47 -20.92 4.66
N PRO A 88 -4.25 -20.37 4.77
CA PRO A 88 -4.04 -19.07 5.43
C PRO A 88 -4.86 -17.95 4.82
N PHE A 89 -4.98 -17.90 3.49
CA PHE A 89 -5.79 -16.91 2.80
C PHE A 89 -7.29 -17.03 3.17
N ILE A 90 -7.87 -18.23 3.10
CA ILE A 90 -9.27 -18.45 3.46
C ILE A 90 -9.53 -18.07 4.92
N ASN A 91 -8.63 -18.41 5.84
CA ASN A 91 -8.77 -18.07 7.24
C ASN A 91 -8.77 -16.54 7.45
N ALA A 92 -7.89 -15.85 6.76
CA ALA A 92 -7.84 -14.39 6.78
C ALA A 92 -9.13 -13.75 6.26
N VAL A 93 -9.65 -14.24 5.12
CA VAL A 93 -10.92 -13.76 4.55
C VAL A 93 -12.10 -14.01 5.49
N LYS A 94 -12.18 -15.21 6.10
CA LYS A 94 -13.22 -15.51 7.10
C LYS A 94 -13.14 -14.57 8.31
N SER A 95 -11.97 -14.13 8.67
CA SER A 95 -11.73 -13.16 9.75
C SER A 95 -11.91 -11.70 9.28
N LYS A 96 -12.43 -11.49 8.07
CA LYS A 96 -12.64 -10.17 7.46
C LYS A 96 -11.36 -9.34 7.31
N ALA A 97 -10.23 -10.00 7.16
CA ALA A 97 -8.96 -9.31 6.88
C ALA A 97 -9.03 -8.58 5.52
N PRO A 98 -8.47 -7.37 5.40
CA PRO A 98 -8.53 -6.56 4.18
C PRO A 98 -7.48 -7.02 3.15
N ILE A 99 -7.38 -8.31 2.88
CA ILE A 99 -6.48 -8.89 1.88
C ILE A 99 -7.26 -9.41 0.69
N LYS A 100 -6.63 -9.38 -0.47
CA LYS A 100 -7.23 -9.80 -1.74
C LYS A 100 -6.33 -10.82 -2.43
N LEU A 101 -6.95 -11.74 -3.14
CA LEU A 101 -6.28 -12.59 -4.12
C LEU A 101 -6.32 -11.87 -5.47
N VAL A 102 -5.20 -11.83 -6.14
CA VAL A 102 -5.02 -11.23 -7.48
C VAL A 102 -4.44 -12.25 -8.44
#